data_1563f54790fdfd1fcbc8555ad2289708
#
_entry.id   1563f54790fdfd1fcbc8555ad2289708
#
_cell.length_a   1.000
_cell.length_b   1.000
_cell.length_c   1.000
_cell.angle_alpha   90.00
_cell.angle_beta   90.00
_cell.angle_gamma   90.00
#
_symmetry.space_group_name_H-M   'P 1'
#
loop_
_entity.id
_entity.type
_entity.pdbx_description
1 polymer ?
#
loop_
_entity_poly.entity_id
_entity_poly.type
_entity_poly.pdbx_seq_one_letter_code
_entity_poly.pdbx_strand_id
1 'polypeptide(L)'
;DEGLCGAFNMNLFKRTLEIINQARMAETENPVMFVVYPIGKKASKFAQKLVGDNVDVTADEMTAKSSAEDIARFTGELTREFIAGKVDCVEVVYTHYKSASKQILATRQLLPIAADDLATGEKVERNKPYLFEPDVNTIYNEVLPLYVLSSMQEAICSNRVSEQAARVMAMQSANDNAKELLDELQLEYNKLRQQSITSELLDIIGGKVD
;
A
#
# COMPACT_ATOMS: atom_id res chain seq x y z
N ASP A 1 -1.91 7.65 -0.35
CA ASP A 1 -2.52 8.95 -0.67
C ASP A 1 -1.54 10.12 -0.62
N GLU A 2 -0.67 10.17 0.37
CA GLU A 2 0.24 11.27 0.59
C GLU A 2 1.69 10.84 0.35
N GLY A 3 2.64 11.80 0.34
CA GLY A 3 4.07 11.50 0.16
C GLY A 3 4.79 11.27 1.48
N LEU A 4 6.13 11.30 1.40
CA LEU A 4 7.03 11.22 2.54
C LEU A 4 6.98 9.88 3.30
N CYS A 5 6.56 8.81 2.62
CA CYS A 5 6.49 7.44 3.14
C CYS A 5 7.60 6.53 2.56
N GLY A 6 8.73 7.10 2.17
CA GLY A 6 9.83 6.35 1.58
C GLY A 6 9.43 5.59 0.31
N ALA A 7 9.85 4.35 0.19
CA ALA A 7 9.58 3.49 -0.97
C ALA A 7 8.19 2.82 -0.95
N PHE A 8 7.33 3.10 0.03
CA PHE A 8 6.06 2.43 0.24
C PHE A 8 5.19 2.37 -1.04
N ASN A 9 4.88 3.53 -1.61
CA ASN A 9 4.05 3.59 -2.82
C ASN A 9 4.74 2.92 -4.03
N MET A 10 6.06 3.07 -4.15
CA MET A 10 6.81 2.46 -5.26
C MET A 10 6.77 0.94 -5.22
N ASN A 11 6.81 0.35 -4.02
CA ASN A 11 6.72 -1.10 -3.87
C ASN A 11 5.35 -1.63 -4.27
N LEU A 12 4.26 -0.94 -3.89
CA LEU A 12 2.91 -1.27 -4.34
C LEU A 12 2.79 -1.19 -5.87
N PHE A 13 3.31 -0.13 -6.47
CA PHE A 13 3.27 0.06 -7.92
C PHE A 13 4.07 -1.02 -8.67
N LYS A 14 5.26 -1.38 -8.19
CA LYS A 14 6.05 -2.48 -8.74
C LYS A 14 5.28 -3.80 -8.69
N ARG A 15 4.63 -4.10 -7.56
CA ARG A 15 3.85 -5.33 -7.42
C ARG A 15 2.68 -5.38 -8.39
N THR A 16 1.95 -4.28 -8.55
CA THR A 16 0.87 -4.19 -9.53
C THR A 16 1.38 -4.43 -10.95
N LEU A 17 2.51 -3.82 -11.33
CA LEU A 17 3.16 -4.06 -12.61
C LEU A 17 3.60 -5.51 -12.80
N GLU A 18 4.15 -6.14 -11.76
CA GLU A 18 4.56 -7.55 -11.81
C GLU A 18 3.37 -8.46 -12.12
N ILE A 19 2.22 -8.24 -11.45
CA ILE A 19 1.00 -9.01 -11.67
C ILE A 19 0.53 -8.87 -13.11
N ILE A 20 0.42 -7.64 -13.61
CA ILE A 20 -0.02 -7.35 -14.97
C ILE A 20 0.94 -7.99 -16.00
N ASN A 21 2.26 -7.85 -15.79
CA ASN A 21 3.25 -8.40 -16.69
C ASN A 21 3.29 -9.92 -16.66
N GLN A 22 3.14 -10.55 -15.49
CA GLN A 22 3.06 -12.00 -15.39
C GLN A 22 1.87 -12.57 -16.15
N ALA A 23 0.72 -11.93 -16.04
CA ALA A 23 -0.46 -12.36 -16.79
C ALA A 23 -0.34 -12.10 -18.30
N ARG A 24 0.37 -11.03 -18.72
CA ARG A 24 0.68 -10.80 -20.15
C ARG A 24 1.66 -11.83 -20.73
N MET A 25 2.59 -12.32 -19.90
CA MET A 25 3.57 -13.34 -20.31
C MET A 25 3.01 -14.76 -20.29
N ALA A 26 1.91 -14.99 -19.59
CA ALA A 26 1.18 -16.25 -19.67
C ALA A 26 0.59 -16.33 -21.09
N GLU A 27 1.22 -17.11 -21.98
CA GLU A 27 0.77 -17.36 -23.36
C GLU A 27 -0.59 -18.07 -23.34
N THR A 28 -1.66 -17.30 -23.16
CA THR A 28 -3.04 -17.77 -23.25
C THR A 28 -3.62 -17.34 -24.60
N GLU A 29 -4.41 -18.21 -25.21
CA GLU A 29 -5.11 -17.91 -26.47
C GLU A 29 -6.01 -16.66 -26.36
N ASN A 30 -6.48 -16.36 -25.14
CA ASN A 30 -7.25 -15.16 -24.84
C ASN A 30 -6.43 -14.23 -23.92
N PRO A 31 -6.12 -13.00 -24.35
CA PRO A 31 -5.43 -12.03 -23.52
C PRO A 31 -6.28 -11.64 -22.31
N VAL A 32 -5.67 -11.62 -21.12
CA VAL A 32 -6.34 -11.16 -19.90
C VAL A 32 -6.48 -9.65 -19.98
N MET A 33 -7.72 -9.17 -19.78
CA MET A 33 -8.04 -7.74 -19.66
C MET A 33 -8.03 -7.34 -18.20
N PHE A 34 -7.38 -6.23 -17.89
CA PHE A 34 -7.32 -5.69 -16.54
C PHE A 34 -8.14 -4.41 -16.45
N VAL A 35 -8.92 -4.31 -15.38
CA VAL A 35 -9.54 -3.06 -14.96
C VAL A 35 -8.93 -2.68 -13.62
N VAL A 36 -8.18 -1.58 -13.57
CA VAL A 36 -7.48 -1.13 -12.38
C VAL A 36 -8.30 -0.04 -11.69
N TYR A 37 -8.62 -0.27 -10.42
CA TYR A 37 -9.33 0.66 -9.53
C TYR A 37 -8.31 1.26 -8.55
N PRO A 38 -7.77 2.44 -8.82
CA PRO A 38 -6.79 3.05 -7.94
C PRO A 38 -7.46 3.69 -6.72
N ILE A 39 -7.03 3.30 -5.52
CA ILE A 39 -7.48 3.92 -4.27
C ILE A 39 -6.45 4.97 -3.84
N GLY A 40 -6.78 6.25 -4.03
CA GLY A 40 -5.96 7.39 -3.64
C GLY A 40 -5.23 8.10 -4.77
N LYS A 41 -4.99 9.40 -4.57
CA LYS A 41 -4.47 10.33 -5.60
C LYS A 41 -3.16 9.89 -6.26
N LYS A 42 -2.23 9.30 -5.50
CA LYS A 42 -0.95 8.83 -6.07
C LYS A 42 -1.11 7.55 -6.86
N ALA A 43 -1.99 6.65 -6.39
CA ALA A 43 -2.35 5.45 -7.12
C ALA A 43 -3.03 5.80 -8.44
N SER A 44 -3.95 6.77 -8.44
CA SER A 44 -4.62 7.24 -9.66
C SER A 44 -3.64 7.79 -10.69
N LYS A 45 -2.68 8.64 -10.27
CA LYS A 45 -1.64 9.17 -11.17
C LYS A 45 -0.72 8.07 -11.72
N PHE A 46 -0.48 7.03 -10.95
CA PHE A 46 0.30 5.89 -11.43
C PHE A 46 -0.51 5.04 -12.38
N ALA A 47 -1.75 4.70 -12.03
CA ALA A 47 -2.64 3.87 -12.82
C ALA A 47 -2.88 4.46 -14.23
N GLN A 48 -3.04 5.80 -14.34
CA GLN A 48 -3.15 6.48 -15.63
C GLN A 48 -1.97 6.23 -16.58
N LYS A 49 -0.79 5.89 -16.05
CA LYS A 49 0.38 5.53 -16.86
C LYS A 49 0.38 4.07 -17.30
N LEU A 50 -0.49 3.26 -16.72
CA LEU A 50 -0.64 1.84 -17.04
C LEU A 50 -1.63 1.59 -18.17
N VAL A 51 -2.44 2.59 -18.53
CA VAL A 51 -3.43 2.51 -19.60
C VAL A 51 -2.75 2.03 -20.88
N GLY A 52 -3.27 0.98 -21.49
CA GLY A 52 -2.75 0.34 -22.70
C GLY A 52 -3.74 -0.67 -23.24
N ASP A 53 -3.35 -1.41 -24.26
CA ASP A 53 -4.26 -2.29 -25.01
C ASP A 53 -5.05 -3.29 -24.17
N ASN A 54 -4.52 -3.69 -22.99
CA ASN A 54 -5.16 -4.68 -22.12
C ASN A 54 -5.36 -4.16 -20.69
N VAL A 55 -5.26 -2.86 -20.44
CA VAL A 55 -5.41 -2.26 -19.12
C VAL A 55 -6.28 -1.02 -19.19
N ASP A 56 -7.45 -1.12 -18.61
CA ASP A 56 -8.33 0.03 -18.36
C ASP A 56 -8.18 0.52 -16.92
N VAL A 57 -8.35 1.82 -16.73
CA VAL A 57 -8.28 2.45 -15.43
C VAL A 57 -9.56 3.23 -15.18
N THR A 58 -10.25 2.86 -14.13
CA THR A 58 -11.43 3.61 -13.69
C THR A 58 -11.03 4.87 -12.92
N ALA A 59 -11.71 5.96 -13.22
CA ALA A 59 -11.55 7.23 -12.51
C ALA A 59 -12.40 7.24 -11.22
N ASP A 60 -12.25 6.25 -10.36
CA ASP A 60 -12.97 6.27 -9.09
C ASP A 60 -12.23 7.17 -8.08
N GLU A 61 -12.99 8.04 -7.41
CA GLU A 61 -12.46 9.02 -6.45
C GLU A 61 -12.22 8.42 -5.05
N MET A 62 -12.20 7.10 -4.93
CA MET A 62 -11.93 6.44 -3.67
C MET A 62 -10.56 6.79 -3.12
N THR A 63 -10.53 7.18 -1.87
CA THR A 63 -9.30 7.48 -1.13
C THR A 63 -9.17 6.55 0.07
N ALA A 64 -7.98 6.44 0.64
CA ALA A 64 -7.78 5.72 1.90
C ALA A 64 -8.55 6.33 3.09
N LYS A 65 -9.12 7.54 2.92
CA LYS A 65 -9.95 8.25 3.92
C LYS A 65 -11.45 8.12 3.63
N SER A 66 -11.85 7.40 2.60
CA SER A 66 -13.25 7.15 2.27
C SER A 66 -14.00 6.52 3.44
N SER A 67 -15.28 6.83 3.55
CA SER A 67 -16.15 6.32 4.61
C SER A 67 -16.38 4.81 4.47
N ALA A 68 -16.86 4.17 5.55
CA ALA A 68 -17.25 2.77 5.49
C ALA A 68 -18.39 2.53 4.48
N GLU A 69 -19.27 3.52 4.30
CA GLU A 69 -20.38 3.49 3.33
C GLU A 69 -19.87 3.52 1.89
N ASP A 70 -18.85 4.36 1.60
CA ASP A 70 -18.23 4.41 0.28
C ASP A 70 -17.54 3.10 -0.07
N ILE A 71 -16.82 2.51 0.91
CA ILE A 71 -16.19 1.20 0.75
C ILE A 71 -17.26 0.12 0.50
N ALA A 72 -18.37 0.15 1.23
CA ALA A 72 -19.46 -0.82 1.06
C ALA A 72 -20.11 -0.69 -0.33
N ARG A 73 -20.36 0.54 -0.78
CA ARG A 73 -20.90 0.81 -2.12
C ARG A 73 -19.96 0.27 -3.20
N PHE A 74 -18.70 0.63 -3.13
CA PHE A 74 -17.67 0.19 -4.08
C PHE A 74 -17.53 -1.33 -4.12
N THR A 75 -17.44 -1.97 -2.96
CA THR A 75 -17.35 -3.45 -2.86
C THR A 75 -18.61 -4.11 -3.42
N GLY A 76 -19.79 -3.53 -3.16
CA GLY A 76 -21.04 -4.01 -3.70
C GLY A 76 -21.14 -3.85 -5.23
N GLU A 77 -20.53 -2.84 -5.81
CA GLU A 77 -20.44 -2.66 -7.27
C GLU A 77 -19.54 -3.73 -7.90
N LEU A 78 -18.35 -3.95 -7.36
CA LEU A 78 -17.46 -5.01 -7.82
C LEU A 78 -18.10 -6.40 -7.72
N THR A 79 -18.79 -6.68 -6.62
CA THR A 79 -19.51 -7.94 -6.43
C THR A 79 -20.62 -8.12 -7.47
N ARG A 80 -21.35 -7.06 -7.80
CA ARG A 80 -22.39 -7.10 -8.85
C ARG A 80 -21.79 -7.33 -10.24
N GLU A 81 -20.67 -6.72 -10.56
CA GLU A 81 -19.97 -6.93 -11.83
C GLU A 81 -19.46 -8.37 -11.96
N PHE A 82 -18.93 -8.93 -10.88
CA PHE A 82 -18.55 -10.33 -10.83
C PHE A 82 -19.74 -11.29 -11.04
N ILE A 83 -20.84 -11.08 -10.32
CA ILE A 83 -22.06 -11.90 -10.47
C ILE A 83 -22.64 -11.77 -11.88
N ALA A 84 -22.54 -10.60 -12.51
CA ALA A 84 -22.99 -10.36 -13.87
C ALA A 84 -22.06 -10.97 -14.94
N GLY A 85 -20.95 -11.59 -14.55
CA GLY A 85 -19.96 -12.18 -15.47
C GLY A 85 -19.17 -11.17 -16.30
N LYS A 86 -19.11 -9.91 -15.86
CA LYS A 86 -18.28 -8.88 -16.50
C LYS A 86 -16.81 -8.97 -16.08
N VAL A 87 -16.57 -9.52 -14.90
CA VAL A 87 -15.26 -9.67 -14.27
C VAL A 87 -15.16 -11.09 -13.74
N ASP A 88 -14.08 -11.80 -14.07
CA ASP A 88 -13.86 -13.19 -13.66
C ASP A 88 -13.11 -13.29 -12.32
N CYS A 89 -12.34 -12.27 -11.97
CA CYS A 89 -11.54 -12.26 -10.75
C CYS A 89 -11.39 -10.83 -10.22
N VAL A 90 -11.44 -10.67 -8.92
CA VAL A 90 -11.15 -9.41 -8.22
C VAL A 90 -10.04 -9.64 -7.23
N GLU A 91 -8.93 -8.95 -7.43
CA GLU A 91 -7.76 -8.99 -6.55
C GLU A 91 -7.49 -7.61 -5.95
N VAL A 92 -7.06 -7.58 -4.70
CA VAL A 92 -6.59 -6.36 -4.05
C VAL A 92 -5.10 -6.46 -3.74
N VAL A 93 -4.34 -5.46 -4.18
CA VAL A 93 -2.91 -5.30 -3.86
C VAL A 93 -2.79 -4.25 -2.77
N TYR A 94 -2.27 -4.66 -1.63
CA TYR A 94 -2.15 -3.79 -0.46
C TYR A 94 -0.92 -4.16 0.36
N THR A 95 -0.63 -3.34 1.35
CA THR A 95 0.43 -3.64 2.32
C THR A 95 -0.19 -4.03 3.65
N HIS A 96 0.03 -5.27 4.04
CA HIS A 96 -0.41 -5.79 5.33
C HIS A 96 0.49 -5.28 6.46
N TYR A 97 -0.13 -4.68 7.46
CA TYR A 97 0.56 -4.18 8.65
C TYR A 97 0.86 -5.32 9.63
N LYS A 98 2.14 -5.59 9.86
CA LYS A 98 2.57 -6.55 10.88
C LYS A 98 3.13 -5.84 12.11
N SER A 99 3.94 -4.80 11.92
CA SER A 99 4.48 -3.95 12.98
C SER A 99 4.93 -2.61 12.40
N ALA A 100 5.28 -1.65 13.25
CA ALA A 100 5.78 -0.34 12.83
C ALA A 100 7.00 -0.44 11.89
N SER A 101 7.89 -1.42 12.12
CA SER A 101 9.09 -1.65 11.32
C SER A 101 8.91 -2.67 10.20
N LYS A 102 7.82 -3.44 10.20
CA LYS A 102 7.61 -4.53 9.23
C LYS A 102 6.23 -4.45 8.61
N GLN A 103 6.20 -4.04 7.36
CA GLN A 103 5.03 -4.08 6.49
C GLN A 103 5.27 -5.11 5.39
N ILE A 104 4.26 -5.89 5.06
CA ILE A 104 4.36 -6.98 4.08
C ILE A 104 3.45 -6.65 2.91
N LEU A 105 4.03 -6.59 1.73
CA LEU A 105 3.27 -6.43 0.50
C LEU A 105 2.47 -7.72 0.24
N ALA A 106 1.16 -7.58 0.08
CA ALA A 106 0.23 -8.69 -0.08
C ALA A 106 -0.66 -8.47 -1.31
N THR A 107 -1.05 -9.57 -1.91
CA THR A 107 -2.11 -9.65 -2.91
C THR A 107 -3.13 -10.62 -2.37
N ARG A 108 -4.40 -10.21 -2.31
CA ARG A 108 -5.50 -11.06 -1.87
C ARG A 108 -6.56 -11.11 -2.96
N GLN A 109 -6.94 -12.31 -3.34
CA GLN A 109 -8.11 -12.54 -4.16
C GLN A 109 -9.37 -12.32 -3.31
N LEU A 110 -10.25 -11.44 -3.75
CA LEU A 110 -11.53 -11.19 -3.08
C LEU A 110 -12.64 -12.02 -3.71
N LEU A 111 -12.62 -12.15 -5.03
CA LEU A 111 -13.59 -12.91 -5.81
C LEU A 111 -12.88 -13.67 -6.94
N PRO A 112 -13.27 -14.92 -7.23
CA PRO A 112 -14.13 -15.77 -6.40
C PRO A 112 -13.50 -16.07 -5.03
N ILE A 113 -14.33 -16.28 -4.01
CA ILE A 113 -13.86 -16.65 -2.67
C ILE A 113 -13.30 -18.06 -2.73
N ALA A 114 -12.02 -18.22 -2.38
CA ALA A 114 -11.41 -19.55 -2.30
C ALA A 114 -11.88 -20.27 -1.04
N ALA A 115 -12.12 -21.57 -1.15
CA ALA A 115 -12.55 -22.38 0.00
C ALA A 115 -11.50 -22.39 1.14
N ASP A 116 -10.22 -22.28 0.78
CA ASP A 116 -9.12 -22.21 1.74
C ASP A 116 -9.12 -20.89 2.54
N ASP A 117 -9.63 -19.80 2.00
CA ASP A 117 -9.74 -18.52 2.70
C ASP A 117 -10.81 -18.54 3.80
N LEU A 118 -11.79 -19.46 3.67
CA LEU A 118 -12.84 -19.69 4.66
C LEU A 118 -12.44 -20.75 5.68
N ALA A 119 -11.43 -21.55 5.39
CA ALA A 119 -10.93 -22.57 6.30
C ALA A 119 -10.05 -21.91 7.38
N THR A 120 -10.65 -21.56 8.50
CA THR A 120 -9.87 -21.37 9.72
C THR A 120 -9.18 -22.68 10.04
N GLY A 121 -7.84 -22.70 10.16
CA GLY A 121 -7.02 -23.91 10.31
C GLY A 121 -7.30 -24.82 11.52
N GLU A 122 -8.40 -24.62 12.21
CA GLU A 122 -8.95 -25.55 13.17
C GLU A 122 -9.62 -26.71 12.43
N LYS A 123 -9.18 -27.92 12.71
CA LYS A 123 -9.87 -29.13 12.27
C LYS A 123 -11.30 -29.06 12.80
N VAL A 124 -12.22 -28.60 11.95
CA VAL A 124 -13.65 -28.68 12.24
C VAL A 124 -13.95 -30.13 12.47
N GLU A 125 -14.38 -30.51 13.69
CA GLU A 125 -14.90 -31.83 13.99
C GLU A 125 -16.12 -32.05 13.09
N ARG A 126 -15.92 -32.75 11.97
CA ARG A 126 -16.96 -33.01 10.94
C ARG A 126 -18.18 -33.80 11.45
N ASN A 127 -18.18 -34.18 12.73
CA ASN A 127 -19.20 -35.05 13.30
C ASN A 127 -20.25 -34.34 14.14
N LYS A 128 -20.25 -33.00 14.25
CA LYS A 128 -21.34 -32.30 14.95
C LYS A 128 -22.40 -31.90 13.93
N PRO A 129 -23.66 -32.42 14.06
CA PRO A 129 -24.74 -31.95 13.22
C PRO A 129 -25.03 -30.48 13.60
N TYR A 130 -24.89 -29.58 12.62
CA TYR A 130 -25.31 -28.19 12.76
C TYR A 130 -26.77 -28.07 12.30
N LEU A 131 -27.58 -27.36 13.07
CA LEU A 131 -28.92 -26.94 12.66
C LEU A 131 -28.78 -25.54 12.05
N PHE A 132 -29.17 -25.37 10.81
CA PHE A 132 -29.13 -24.11 10.10
C PHE A 132 -30.56 -23.52 10.04
N GLU A 133 -30.69 -22.27 10.49
CA GLU A 133 -31.95 -21.50 10.41
C GLU A 133 -31.68 -20.15 9.73
N PRO A 134 -32.46 -19.79 8.69
CA PRO A 134 -33.58 -20.55 8.08
C PRO A 134 -33.12 -21.74 7.23
N ASP A 135 -32.06 -21.60 6.44
CA ASP A 135 -31.47 -22.65 5.61
C ASP A 135 -30.03 -22.25 5.19
N VAL A 136 -29.26 -23.21 4.74
CA VAL A 136 -27.85 -23.05 4.40
C VAL A 136 -27.67 -22.00 3.28
N ASN A 137 -28.49 -22.02 2.25
CA ASN A 137 -28.33 -21.12 1.09
C ASN A 137 -28.62 -19.67 1.47
N THR A 138 -29.66 -19.44 2.27
CA THR A 138 -29.98 -18.09 2.78
C THR A 138 -28.83 -17.56 3.62
N ILE A 139 -28.26 -18.38 4.51
CA ILE A 139 -27.11 -17.98 5.33
C ILE A 139 -25.90 -17.63 4.45
N TYR A 140 -25.57 -18.45 3.46
CA TYR A 140 -24.45 -18.15 2.55
C TYR A 140 -24.67 -16.85 1.77
N ASN A 141 -25.87 -16.62 1.24
CA ASN A 141 -26.19 -15.43 0.48
C ASN A 141 -26.07 -14.14 1.29
N GLU A 142 -26.26 -14.20 2.60
CA GLU A 142 -26.09 -13.05 3.51
C GLU A 142 -24.65 -12.92 3.99
N VAL A 143 -23.97 -14.01 4.31
CA VAL A 143 -22.64 -14.00 4.94
C VAL A 143 -21.53 -13.73 3.92
N LEU A 144 -21.60 -14.29 2.70
CA LEU A 144 -20.53 -14.10 1.72
C LEU A 144 -20.31 -12.64 1.30
N PRO A 145 -21.33 -11.82 1.04
CA PRO A 145 -21.13 -10.39 0.79
C PRO A 145 -20.50 -9.64 1.97
N LEU A 146 -20.88 -10.00 3.21
CA LEU A 146 -20.27 -9.42 4.41
C LEU A 146 -18.80 -9.80 4.56
N TYR A 147 -18.44 -11.03 4.21
CA TYR A 147 -17.05 -11.49 4.20
C TYR A 147 -16.22 -10.69 3.19
N VAL A 148 -16.70 -10.51 1.96
CA VAL A 148 -16.01 -9.73 0.92
C VAL A 148 -15.84 -8.28 1.38
N LEU A 149 -16.88 -7.67 1.93
CA LEU A 149 -16.84 -6.31 2.48
C LEU A 149 -15.81 -6.19 3.60
N SER A 150 -15.84 -7.12 4.56
CA SER A 150 -14.90 -7.15 5.68
C SER A 150 -13.44 -7.29 5.22
N SER A 151 -13.20 -8.16 4.23
CA SER A 151 -11.88 -8.38 3.64
C SER A 151 -11.37 -7.14 2.90
N MET A 152 -12.23 -6.42 2.18
CA MET A 152 -11.88 -5.15 1.54
C MET A 152 -11.57 -4.07 2.57
N GLN A 153 -12.38 -3.93 3.61
CA GLN A 153 -12.15 -2.97 4.69
C GLN A 153 -10.85 -3.25 5.43
N GLU A 154 -10.56 -4.52 5.72
CA GLU A 154 -9.28 -4.93 6.31
C GLU A 154 -8.10 -4.52 5.44
N ALA A 155 -8.16 -4.79 4.13
CA ALA A 155 -7.09 -4.44 3.20
C ALA A 155 -6.84 -2.92 3.15
N ILE A 156 -7.90 -2.11 3.06
CA ILE A 156 -7.81 -0.64 3.04
C ILE A 156 -7.26 -0.11 4.37
N CYS A 157 -7.78 -0.57 5.50
CA CYS A 157 -7.31 -0.16 6.82
C CYS A 157 -5.85 -0.56 7.07
N SER A 158 -5.49 -1.79 6.74
CA SER A 158 -4.13 -2.32 6.89
C SER A 158 -3.14 -1.54 6.03
N ASN A 159 -3.50 -1.23 4.77
CA ASN A 159 -2.68 -0.41 3.88
C ASN A 159 -2.52 1.01 4.42
N ARG A 160 -3.57 1.62 4.96
CA ARG A 160 -3.54 2.96 5.57
C ARG A 160 -2.61 3.01 6.79
N VAL A 161 -2.72 2.04 7.68
CA VAL A 161 -1.84 1.94 8.86
C VAL A 161 -0.39 1.75 8.43
N SER A 162 -0.15 0.87 7.45
CA SER A 162 1.19 0.61 6.89
C SER A 162 1.80 1.87 6.25
N GLU A 163 1.02 2.66 5.52
CA GLU A 163 1.46 3.93 4.94
C GLU A 163 1.86 4.94 6.02
N GLN A 164 1.08 5.06 7.10
CA GLN A 164 1.41 5.94 8.21
C GLN A 164 2.66 5.48 8.96
N ALA A 165 2.79 4.19 9.22
CA ALA A 165 3.99 3.62 9.85
C ALA A 165 5.24 3.87 9.01
N ALA A 166 5.18 3.63 7.69
CA ALA A 166 6.27 3.90 6.77
C ALA A 166 6.65 5.40 6.74
N ARG A 167 5.66 6.29 6.84
CA ARG A 167 5.89 7.75 6.91
C ARG A 167 6.60 8.13 8.20
N VAL A 168 6.16 7.62 9.35
CA VAL A 168 6.82 7.89 10.64
C VAL A 168 8.27 7.42 10.60
N MET A 169 8.55 6.22 10.12
CA MET A 169 9.91 5.70 9.99
C MET A 169 10.78 6.53 9.04
N ALA A 170 10.23 6.94 7.89
CA ALA A 170 10.96 7.78 6.94
C ALA A 170 11.28 9.17 7.51
N MET A 171 10.33 9.77 8.24
CA MET A 171 10.54 11.06 8.89
C MET A 171 11.54 10.97 10.06
N GLN A 172 11.53 9.88 10.81
CA GLN A 172 12.50 9.65 11.87
C GLN A 172 13.91 9.52 11.31
N SER A 173 14.09 8.70 10.27
CA SER A 173 15.38 8.59 9.57
C SER A 173 15.85 9.93 9.01
N ALA A 174 14.96 10.72 8.42
CA ALA A 174 15.30 12.05 7.93
C ALA A 174 15.73 13.01 9.04
N ASN A 175 15.08 12.94 10.20
CA ASN A 175 15.44 13.75 11.37
C ASN A 175 16.81 13.36 11.93
N ASP A 176 17.11 12.05 11.99
CA ASP A 176 18.40 11.56 12.48
C ASP A 176 19.53 11.96 11.52
N ASN A 177 19.35 11.81 10.21
CA ASN A 177 20.30 12.30 9.21
C ASN A 177 20.51 13.83 9.28
N ALA A 178 19.45 14.59 9.55
CA ALA A 178 19.56 16.05 9.70
C ALA A 178 20.35 16.45 10.94
N LYS A 179 20.23 15.70 12.04
CA LYS A 179 21.04 15.94 13.25
C LYS A 179 22.52 15.65 12.99
N GLU A 180 22.82 14.51 12.36
CA GLU A 180 24.18 14.14 11.99
C GLU A 180 24.83 15.23 11.12
N LEU A 181 24.13 15.69 10.10
CA LEU A 181 24.61 16.80 9.24
C LEU A 181 24.81 18.09 10.02
N LEU A 182 23.93 18.40 10.98
CA LEU A 182 24.08 19.59 11.83
C LEU A 182 25.37 19.51 12.67
N ASP A 183 25.64 18.35 13.27
CA ASP A 183 26.84 18.14 14.08
C ASP A 183 28.12 18.24 13.23
N GLU A 184 28.12 17.69 12.03
CA GLU A 184 29.23 17.82 11.07
C GLU A 184 29.48 19.30 10.71
N LEU A 185 28.43 20.04 10.33
CA LEU A 185 28.53 21.45 10.00
C LEU A 185 29.00 22.29 11.18
N GLN A 186 28.62 21.95 12.39
CA GLN A 186 29.05 22.65 13.60
C GLN A 186 30.55 22.44 13.89
N LEU A 187 31.04 21.23 13.65
CA LEU A 187 32.47 20.92 13.73
C LEU A 187 33.28 21.69 12.67
N GLU A 188 32.79 21.68 11.43
CA GLU A 188 33.43 22.42 10.32
C GLU A 188 33.47 23.93 10.60
N TYR A 189 32.33 24.49 11.03
CA TYR A 189 32.26 25.90 11.42
C TYR A 189 33.27 26.27 12.51
N ASN A 190 33.37 25.46 13.57
CA ASN A 190 34.33 25.69 14.66
C ASN A 190 35.79 25.62 14.16
N LYS A 191 36.09 24.68 13.26
CA LYS A 191 37.41 24.55 12.64
C LYS A 191 37.76 25.78 11.80
N LEU A 192 36.86 26.22 10.95
CA LEU A 192 37.00 27.42 10.10
C LEU A 192 37.15 28.67 10.96
N ARG A 193 36.38 28.82 12.03
CA ARG A 193 36.49 29.91 12.98
C ARG A 193 37.89 29.95 13.64
N GLN A 194 38.38 28.81 14.08
CA GLN A 194 39.74 28.71 14.66
C GLN A 194 40.81 29.07 13.63
N GLN A 195 40.69 28.61 12.40
CA GLN A 195 41.60 28.97 11.30
C GLN A 195 41.58 30.47 11.01
N SER A 196 40.42 31.08 10.95
CA SER A 196 40.26 32.54 10.74
C SER A 196 40.96 33.32 11.88
N ILE A 197 40.66 32.97 13.12
CA ILE A 197 41.29 33.61 14.28
C ILE A 197 42.85 33.43 14.25
N THR A 198 43.33 32.28 13.87
CA THR A 198 44.78 32.02 13.79
C THR A 198 45.40 32.83 12.67
N SER A 199 44.75 32.96 11.50
CA SER A 199 45.19 33.81 10.39
C SER A 199 45.25 35.28 10.77
N GLU A 200 44.19 35.80 11.42
CA GLU A 200 44.17 37.18 11.91
C GLU A 200 45.29 37.46 12.95
N LEU A 201 45.55 36.50 13.86
CA LEU A 201 46.64 36.64 14.81
C LEU A 201 48.01 36.63 14.12
N LEU A 202 48.21 35.83 13.11
CA LEU A 202 49.44 35.76 12.33
C LEU A 202 49.68 37.07 11.55
N ASP A 203 48.61 37.62 10.96
CA ASP A 203 48.65 38.89 10.24
C ASP A 203 49.00 40.08 11.16
N ILE A 204 48.48 40.07 12.41
CA ILE A 204 48.80 41.09 13.42
C ILE A 204 50.27 40.97 13.87
N ILE A 205 50.79 39.74 14.04
CA ILE A 205 52.18 39.50 14.46
C ILE A 205 53.13 39.77 13.29
N GLY A 206 52.78 39.37 12.07
CA GLY A 206 53.60 39.61 10.87
C GLY A 206 53.65 41.07 10.46
N GLY A 207 52.58 41.87 10.67
CA GLY A 207 52.54 43.31 10.40
C GLY A 207 53.25 44.20 11.43
N LYS A 208 53.93 43.61 12.44
CA LYS A 208 54.68 44.32 13.48
C LYS A 208 56.21 44.25 13.28
N VAL A 209 56.64 43.82 12.11
CA VAL A 209 58.07 43.74 11.73
C VAL A 209 58.30 44.75 10.59
N ASP A 210 58.23 46.05 10.91
CA ASP A 210 58.83 47.17 10.23
C ASP A 210 59.20 48.25 11.24
#